data_3dfd86665493d2612d6a87f35b2eacd8
#
_entry.id   3dfd86665493d2612d6a87f35b2eacd8
#
_cell.length_a   1.000
_cell.length_b   1.000
_cell.length_c   1.000
_cell.angle_alpha   90.00
_cell.angle_beta   90.00
_cell.angle_gamma   90.00
#
_symmetry.space_group_name_H-M   'P 1'
#
loop_
_entity.id
_entity.type
_entity.pdbx_description
1 polymer ?
#
loop_
_entity_poly.entity_id
_entity_poly.type
_entity_poly.pdbx_seq_one_letter_code
_entity_poly.pdbx_strand_id
1 'polypeptide(L)'
;MDKQYIIPVVGQIYHNRGGGEYRCTGNRLYMSDEQQRRALSLGDHVAYMERVKDGWSLVAHGVIQYGDGTIEWNYSTGEHFPY
;
A
#
# COMPACT_ATOMS: atom_id res chain seq x y z
N MET A 1 -18.94 -6.77 -1.27
CA MET A 1 -17.61 -7.31 -0.95
C MET A 1 -16.91 -6.40 0.03
N ASP A 2 -16.42 -6.98 1.12
CA ASP A 2 -15.81 -6.18 2.16
C ASP A 2 -14.46 -5.63 1.72
N LYS A 3 -14.25 -4.37 2.00
CA LYS A 3 -12.97 -3.75 1.73
C LYS A 3 -12.71 -2.68 2.78
N GLN A 4 -11.44 -2.45 3.05
CA GLN A 4 -11.07 -1.43 4.02
C GLN A 4 -9.68 -0.90 3.70
N TYR A 5 -9.43 0.33 4.09
CA TYR A 5 -8.10 0.90 3.98
C TYR A 5 -7.19 0.23 5.01
N ILE A 6 -5.96 -0.06 4.62
CA ILE A 6 -4.98 -0.66 5.51
C ILE A 6 -3.66 0.06 5.37
N ILE A 7 -2.81 -0.11 6.36
CA ILE A 7 -1.41 0.30 6.26
C ILE A 7 -0.62 -0.99 6.06
N PRO A 8 -0.07 -1.20 4.88
CA PRO A 8 0.65 -2.45 4.59
C PRO A 8 1.83 -2.66 5.53
N VAL A 9 2.09 -3.91 5.84
CA VAL A 9 3.19 -4.30 6.73
C VAL A 9 4.47 -4.38 5.92
N VAL A 10 5.50 -3.70 6.39
CA VAL A 10 6.79 -3.68 5.71
C VAL A 10 7.35 -5.10 5.65
N GLY A 11 7.77 -5.50 4.48
CA GLY A 11 8.34 -6.83 4.23
C GLY A 11 7.33 -7.85 3.74
N GLN A 12 6.04 -7.57 3.86
CA GLN A 12 5.03 -8.51 3.45
C GLN A 12 4.70 -8.37 1.96
N ILE A 13 4.41 -9.48 1.31
CA ILE A 13 4.03 -9.50 -0.10
C ILE A 13 2.51 -9.57 -0.20
N TYR A 14 1.95 -8.75 -1.06
CA TYR A 14 0.52 -8.67 -1.28
C TYR A 14 0.21 -8.93 -2.75
N HIS A 15 -0.98 -9.45 -3.02
CA HIS A 15 -1.44 -9.67 -4.38
C HIS A 15 -2.34 -8.51 -4.78
N ASN A 16 -2.02 -7.89 -5.90
CA ASN A 16 -2.81 -6.76 -6.41
C ASN A 16 -3.98 -7.30 -7.22
N ARG A 17 -5.15 -6.73 -7.05
CA ARG A 17 -6.34 -7.19 -7.76
C ARG A 17 -6.21 -7.06 -9.27
N GLY A 18 -5.42 -6.12 -9.73
CA GLY A 18 -5.17 -5.96 -11.16
C GLY A 18 -4.11 -6.90 -11.71
N GLY A 19 -3.51 -7.70 -10.84
CA GLY A 19 -2.47 -8.65 -11.20
C GLY A 19 -1.13 -8.26 -10.62
N GLY A 20 -0.30 -9.24 -10.37
CA GLY A 20 1.04 -9.03 -9.85
C GLY A 20 1.13 -9.05 -8.35
N GLU A 21 2.35 -9.28 -7.88
CA GLU A 21 2.66 -9.30 -6.46
C GLU A 21 3.54 -8.12 -6.14
N TYR A 22 3.30 -7.51 -4.99
CA TYR A 22 4.05 -6.34 -4.54
C TYR A 22 4.49 -6.54 -3.10
N ARG A 23 5.74 -6.20 -2.82
CA ARG A 23 6.27 -6.23 -1.47
C ARG A 23 6.22 -4.82 -0.91
N CYS A 24 5.74 -4.67 0.31
CA CYS A 24 5.77 -3.37 0.97
C CYS A 24 7.19 -3.13 1.49
N THR A 25 7.82 -2.06 1.03
CA THR A 25 9.19 -1.74 1.44
C THR A 25 9.23 -0.62 2.46
N GLY A 26 8.12 0.07 2.65
CA GLY A 26 8.05 1.12 3.65
C GLY A 26 6.65 1.70 3.71
N ASN A 27 6.40 2.49 4.73
CA ASN A 27 5.12 3.19 4.82
C ASN A 27 5.38 4.48 5.59
N ARG A 28 4.39 5.37 5.57
CA ARG A 28 4.51 6.62 6.29
C ARG A 28 4.40 6.32 7.77
N LEU A 29 5.30 6.92 8.55
CA LEU A 29 5.22 6.79 9.99
C LEU A 29 4.26 7.82 10.54
N TYR A 30 3.41 7.39 11.46
CA TYR A 30 2.47 8.26 12.12
C TYR A 30 2.85 8.36 13.58
N MET A 31 2.73 9.56 14.13
CA MET A 31 3.20 9.82 15.47
C MET A 31 2.26 9.34 16.57
N SER A 32 1.00 9.07 16.22
CA SER A 32 0.03 8.59 17.20
C SER A 32 -0.99 7.69 16.53
N ASP A 33 -1.66 6.87 17.33
CA ASP A 33 -2.72 5.99 16.85
C ASP A 33 -3.88 6.80 16.26
N GLU A 34 -4.12 7.97 16.82
CA GLU A 34 -5.19 8.82 16.34
C GLU A 34 -4.88 9.33 14.94
N GLN A 35 -3.65 9.76 14.69
CA GLN A 35 -3.24 10.20 13.37
C GLN A 35 -3.32 9.07 12.36
N GLN A 36 -2.94 7.88 12.78
CA GLN A 36 -3.00 6.72 11.91
C GLN A 36 -4.44 6.38 11.54
N ARG A 37 -5.35 6.37 12.52
CA ARG A 37 -6.75 6.11 12.26
C ARG A 37 -7.35 7.15 11.33
N ARG A 38 -6.96 8.40 11.50
CA ARG A 38 -7.45 9.49 10.68
C ARG A 38 -7.00 9.32 9.23
N ALA A 39 -5.73 8.99 9.04
CA ALA A 39 -5.18 8.76 7.70
C ALA A 39 -5.90 7.62 7.01
N LEU A 40 -6.17 6.53 7.75
CA LEU A 40 -6.88 5.40 7.18
C LEU A 40 -8.31 5.77 6.82
N SER A 41 -8.98 6.54 7.69
CA SER A 41 -10.35 6.94 7.45
C SER A 41 -10.49 7.78 6.19
N LEU A 42 -9.48 8.60 5.89
CA LEU A 42 -9.51 9.49 4.74
C LEU A 42 -8.91 8.88 3.49
N GLY A 43 -8.32 7.70 3.62
CA GLY A 43 -7.61 7.09 2.49
C GLY A 43 -6.37 7.86 2.11
N ASP A 44 -5.74 8.51 3.11
CA ASP A 44 -4.67 9.46 2.89
C ASP A 44 -3.30 8.90 3.26
N HIS A 45 -3.22 7.63 3.53
CA HIS A 45 -1.97 6.98 3.90
C HIS A 45 -1.18 6.58 2.65
N VAL A 46 0.11 6.40 2.83
CA VAL A 46 1.03 6.13 1.74
C VAL A 46 1.86 4.90 2.08
N ALA A 47 2.08 4.06 1.11
CA ALA A 47 2.96 2.90 1.25
C ALA A 47 3.88 2.82 0.05
N TYR A 48 5.11 2.38 0.30
CA TYR A 48 6.08 2.18 -0.76
C TYR A 48 6.05 0.71 -1.15
N MET A 49 5.87 0.45 -2.42
CA MET A 49 5.68 -0.90 -2.92
C MET A 49 6.72 -1.21 -3.99
N GLU A 50 7.17 -2.47 -3.99
CA GLU A 50 8.11 -2.94 -4.99
C GLU A 50 7.47 -4.14 -5.68
N ARG A 51 7.37 -4.11 -6.99
CA ARG A 51 6.80 -5.23 -7.73
C ARG A 51 7.79 -6.39 -7.70
N VAL A 52 7.33 -7.54 -7.23
CA VAL A 52 8.21 -8.69 -7.00
C VAL A 52 8.82 -9.18 -8.31
N LYS A 53 8.04 -9.13 -9.38
CA LYS A 53 8.46 -9.66 -10.67
C LYS A 53 9.74 -9.01 -11.21
N ASP A 54 9.87 -7.70 -11.08
CA ASP A 54 10.97 -6.98 -11.70
C ASP A 54 11.58 -5.90 -10.82
N GLY A 55 11.13 -5.78 -9.58
CA GLY A 55 11.69 -4.80 -8.66
C GLY A 55 11.25 -3.36 -8.90
N TRP A 56 10.25 -3.16 -9.75
CA TRP A 56 9.80 -1.80 -10.05
C TRP A 56 9.09 -1.20 -8.84
N SER A 57 9.53 -0.01 -8.44
CA SER A 57 9.04 0.63 -7.22
C SER A 57 8.02 1.70 -7.53
N LEU A 58 7.08 1.86 -6.63
CA LEU A 58 6.09 2.92 -6.74
C LEU A 58 5.63 3.34 -5.35
N VAL A 59 4.93 4.45 -5.30
CA VAL A 59 4.30 4.92 -4.07
C VAL A 59 2.80 4.73 -4.23
N ALA A 60 2.22 3.91 -3.38
CA ALA A 60 0.79 3.63 -3.41
C ALA A 60 0.05 4.54 -2.44
N HIS A 61 -0.98 5.20 -2.92
CA HIS A 61 -1.77 6.13 -2.11
C HIS A 61 -3.15 5.51 -1.85
N GLY A 62 -3.48 5.37 -0.57
CA GLY A 62 -4.78 4.83 -0.19
C GLY A 62 -4.91 3.35 -0.46
N VAL A 63 -4.11 2.53 0.21
CA VAL A 63 -4.11 1.08 -0.02
C VAL A 63 -5.36 0.48 0.61
N ILE A 64 -6.08 -0.30 -0.19
CA ILE A 64 -7.34 -0.94 0.20
C ILE A 64 -7.16 -2.44 0.15
N GLN A 65 -7.61 -3.15 1.17
CA GLN A 65 -7.59 -4.61 1.16
C GLN A 65 -9.01 -5.14 1.09
N TYR A 66 -9.21 -6.14 0.26
CA TYR A 66 -10.50 -6.78 0.06
C TYR A 66 -10.60 -8.05 0.90
N GLY A 67 -11.81 -8.56 1.03
CA GLY A 67 -12.04 -9.73 1.87
C GLY A 67 -11.27 -10.98 1.48
N ASP A 68 -10.84 -11.07 0.21
CA ASP A 68 -10.05 -12.21 -0.24
C ASP A 68 -8.55 -12.01 -0.04
N GLY A 69 -8.15 -10.91 0.58
CA GLY A 69 -6.75 -10.62 0.87
C GLY A 69 -6.02 -9.84 -0.22
N THR A 70 -6.65 -9.65 -1.38
CA THR A 70 -6.02 -8.86 -2.43
C THR A 70 -6.10 -7.38 -2.10
N ILE A 71 -5.19 -6.61 -2.68
CA ILE A 71 -5.14 -5.17 -2.44
C ILE A 71 -5.22 -4.39 -3.73
N GLU A 72 -5.51 -3.10 -3.60
CA GLU A 72 -5.33 -2.15 -4.67
C GLU A 72 -5.15 -0.80 -4.00
N TRP A 73 -4.88 0.23 -4.75
CA TRP A 73 -4.70 1.57 -4.19
C TRP A 73 -5.45 2.57 -5.05
N ASN A 74 -5.74 3.74 -4.45
CA ASN A 74 -6.50 4.76 -5.15
C ASN A 74 -5.73 5.28 -6.36
N TYR A 75 -4.43 5.50 -6.20
CA TYR A 75 -3.55 5.89 -7.29
C TYR A 75 -2.10 5.69 -6.86
N SER A 76 -1.18 5.75 -7.80
CA SER A 76 0.24 5.60 -7.50
C SER A 76 1.03 6.75 -8.10
N THR A 77 2.16 7.06 -7.48
CA THR A 77 3.06 8.11 -7.95
C THR A 77 4.50 7.64 -7.78
N GLY A 78 5.40 8.44 -8.28
CA GLY A 78 6.82 8.27 -8.02
C GLY A 78 7.37 6.94 -8.35
N GLU A 79 6.94 6.39 -9.50
CA GLU A 79 7.41 5.19 -9.80
C GLU A 79 8.82 5.21 -9.97
N HIS A 80 9.54 4.58 -9.60
CA HIS A 80 10.83 4.40 -9.80
C HIS A 80 11.70 5.09 -9.00
N PHE A 81 12.10 4.71 -8.27
CA PHE A 81 12.96 5.04 -7.56
C PHE A 81 13.80 4.25 -7.48
N PRO A 82 14.53 4.09 -7.73
CA PRO A 82 15.41 3.46 -7.41
C PRO A 82 16.34 4.34 -7.26
N TYR A 83 16.97 4.34 -7.08
CA TYR A 83 18.03 4.90 -7.00
C TYR A 83 18.80 4.60 -6.08
#